data_9863e84d206fa213418bde74583509ad
#
_entry.id   9863e84d206fa213418bde74583509ad
#
_cell.length_a   1.000
_cell.length_b   1.000
_cell.length_c   1.000
_cell.angle_alpha   90.00
_cell.angle_beta   90.00
_cell.angle_gamma   90.00
#
_symmetry.space_group_name_H-M   'P 1'
#
loop_
_entity.id
_entity.type
_entity.pdbx_description
1 polymer ?
#
loop_
_entity_poly.entity_id
_entity_poly.type
_entity_poly.pdbx_seq_one_letter_code
_entity_poly.pdbx_strand_id
1 'polypeptide(L)'
;QVGWQYLNGGCGELTGGGTFVTLKSPGNDYSVIIETKNASGPQQVRFQTGGGLSTKALCVWRSNAKEQFIQQPSINPVNGAFAITLDPDSIYSLSTTTGQQKGFFDNIPAEKPFPFPYYETFKEYSSPKEWGYLPHYTADIADVFEITDRPDGNGKCLRQVVPVVPNSWAPEWRPYTILGDDKWQDYAVSVDVYLNPGDSAGVMGRVNDVGSGYGSIPKGYFLQIADNGQCSLIVVRGKKNKKKLVGDVEQQALIKAQKDNGEGGEKVLGVVQLPKVGPGQWHNLKLRFAGSTITALVDENPVLTATDALYSHGMAGLMAGADKKRLSTPYFNNVLINAINAPTPNPSSFMPGQSPILAGVQSFAPKPRLASSQSSFR
;
A
#
# COMPACT_ATOMS: atom_id res chain seq x y z
N GLN A 1 -21.75 0.45 -14.91
CA GLN A 1 -22.88 0.82 -14.05
C GLN A 1 -23.57 -0.46 -13.54
N VAL A 2 -24.23 -0.37 -12.41
CA VAL A 2 -25.00 -1.51 -11.85
C VAL A 2 -26.11 -1.90 -12.84
N GLY A 3 -26.27 -3.21 -13.08
CA GLY A 3 -27.27 -3.76 -14.00
C GLY A 3 -26.81 -3.91 -15.45
N TRP A 4 -25.63 -3.44 -15.81
CA TRP A 4 -25.08 -3.69 -17.13
C TRP A 4 -24.59 -5.15 -17.24
N GLN A 5 -24.79 -5.75 -18.41
CA GLN A 5 -24.47 -7.13 -18.69
C GLN A 5 -23.32 -7.24 -19.70
N TYR A 6 -22.44 -8.19 -19.47
CA TYR A 6 -21.39 -8.57 -20.41
C TYR A 6 -21.99 -9.29 -21.61
N LEU A 7 -21.50 -8.96 -22.83
CA LEU A 7 -21.92 -9.61 -24.08
C LEU A 7 -20.85 -10.58 -24.56
N ASN A 8 -21.09 -11.89 -24.40
CA ASN A 8 -20.15 -12.94 -24.80
C ASN A 8 -19.65 -12.83 -26.24
N GLY A 9 -20.52 -12.50 -27.20
CA GLY A 9 -20.15 -12.36 -28.62
C GLY A 9 -19.54 -11.00 -28.99
N GLY A 10 -19.51 -10.06 -28.06
CA GLY A 10 -19.05 -8.70 -28.26
C GLY A 10 -17.69 -8.41 -27.63
N CYS A 11 -16.84 -9.42 -27.46
CA CYS A 11 -15.54 -9.30 -26.81
C CYS A 11 -14.50 -10.11 -27.57
N GLY A 12 -13.23 -9.71 -27.48
CA GLY A 12 -12.17 -10.42 -28.19
C GLY A 12 -10.83 -9.68 -28.18
N GLU A 13 -9.92 -10.24 -28.97
CA GLU A 13 -8.60 -9.68 -29.21
C GLU A 13 -8.59 -8.84 -30.49
N LEU A 14 -7.76 -7.83 -30.54
CA LEU A 14 -7.51 -7.01 -31.74
C LEU A 14 -6.33 -7.56 -32.49
N THR A 15 -6.45 -7.63 -33.82
CA THR A 15 -5.41 -8.20 -34.72
C THR A 15 -4.06 -7.49 -34.56
N GLY A 16 -4.08 -6.17 -34.31
CA GLY A 16 -2.86 -5.36 -34.11
C GLY A 16 -2.35 -5.30 -32.67
N GLY A 17 -2.91 -6.10 -31.76
CA GLY A 17 -2.63 -6.12 -30.32
C GLY A 17 -3.66 -5.33 -29.51
N GLY A 18 -3.98 -5.84 -28.34
CA GLY A 18 -5.00 -5.31 -27.44
C GLY A 18 -6.27 -6.15 -27.41
N THR A 19 -7.22 -5.76 -26.56
CA THR A 19 -8.48 -6.47 -26.35
C THR A 19 -9.66 -5.51 -26.23
N PHE A 20 -10.87 -6.03 -26.41
CA PHE A 20 -12.08 -5.25 -26.19
C PHE A 20 -13.16 -6.05 -25.49
N VAL A 21 -13.98 -5.34 -24.71
CA VAL A 21 -15.13 -5.89 -24.01
C VAL A 21 -16.35 -5.00 -24.24
N THR A 22 -17.50 -5.61 -24.46
CA THR A 22 -18.76 -4.92 -24.65
C THR A 22 -19.73 -5.21 -23.51
N LEU A 23 -20.29 -4.15 -22.93
CA LEU A 23 -21.30 -4.17 -21.90
C LEU A 23 -22.60 -3.59 -22.47
N LYS A 24 -23.74 -4.21 -22.16
CA LYS A 24 -25.09 -3.74 -22.54
C LYS A 24 -25.85 -3.32 -21.30
N SER A 25 -26.55 -2.19 -21.38
CA SER A 25 -27.50 -1.76 -20.36
C SER A 25 -28.79 -2.61 -20.34
N PRO A 26 -29.63 -2.55 -19.31
CA PRO A 26 -30.95 -3.15 -19.34
C PRO A 26 -31.84 -2.66 -20.50
N GLY A 27 -31.58 -1.43 -20.98
CA GLY A 27 -32.07 -0.94 -22.27
C GLY A 27 -31.20 -1.48 -23.41
N ASN A 28 -31.11 -0.75 -24.48
CA ASN A 28 -30.27 -1.16 -25.64
C ASN A 28 -28.98 -0.35 -25.76
N ASP A 29 -28.69 0.54 -24.82
CA ASP A 29 -27.43 1.26 -24.79
C ASP A 29 -26.28 0.30 -24.48
N TYR A 30 -25.11 0.57 -25.03
CA TYR A 30 -23.93 -0.26 -24.82
C TYR A 30 -22.67 0.60 -24.66
N SER A 31 -21.66 0.00 -24.09
CA SER A 31 -20.30 0.54 -24.01
C SER A 31 -19.31 -0.50 -24.48
N VAL A 32 -18.31 -0.07 -25.24
CA VAL A 32 -17.14 -0.87 -25.63
C VAL A 32 -15.92 -0.28 -24.94
N ILE A 33 -15.27 -1.06 -24.13
CA ILE A 33 -14.00 -0.69 -23.52
C ILE A 33 -12.91 -1.43 -24.30
N ILE A 34 -11.91 -0.67 -24.76
CA ILE A 34 -10.82 -1.20 -25.59
C ILE A 34 -9.51 -0.82 -24.92
N GLU A 35 -8.60 -1.78 -24.78
CA GLU A 35 -7.21 -1.52 -24.43
C GLU A 35 -6.30 -1.92 -25.58
N THR A 36 -5.22 -1.22 -25.77
CA THR A 36 -4.27 -1.41 -26.87
C THR A 36 -2.84 -1.61 -26.35
N LYS A 37 -2.69 -2.16 -25.14
CA LYS A 37 -1.40 -2.56 -24.59
C LYS A 37 -0.79 -3.61 -25.53
N ASN A 38 0.49 -3.47 -25.83
CA ASN A 38 1.23 -4.32 -26.74
C ASN A 38 0.85 -4.17 -28.24
N ALA A 39 0.06 -3.17 -28.61
CA ALA A 39 -0.11 -2.86 -30.04
C ALA A 39 1.20 -2.30 -30.62
N SER A 40 1.61 -2.80 -31.77
CA SER A 40 2.87 -2.41 -32.43
C SER A 40 2.79 -1.03 -33.12
N GLY A 41 1.60 -0.48 -33.27
CA GLY A 41 1.35 0.82 -33.89
C GLY A 41 -0.15 1.15 -33.91
N PRO A 42 -0.52 2.33 -34.43
CA PRO A 42 -1.92 2.67 -34.63
C PRO A 42 -2.63 1.67 -35.52
N GLN A 43 -3.86 1.26 -35.16
CA GLN A 43 -4.66 0.30 -35.90
C GLN A 43 -6.07 0.80 -36.13
N GLN A 44 -6.59 0.63 -37.34
CA GLN A 44 -7.97 0.91 -37.66
C GLN A 44 -8.83 -0.34 -37.41
N VAL A 45 -9.81 -0.22 -36.53
CA VAL A 45 -10.71 -1.31 -36.19
C VAL A 45 -12.13 -0.97 -36.60
N ARG A 46 -12.83 -1.92 -37.20
CA ARG A 46 -14.24 -1.79 -37.59
C ARG A 46 -15.09 -2.67 -36.68
N PHE A 47 -16.12 -2.10 -36.13
CA PHE A 47 -17.13 -2.78 -35.34
C PHE A 47 -18.47 -2.82 -36.09
N GLN A 48 -19.17 -3.93 -35.94
CA GLN A 48 -20.54 -4.08 -36.41
C GLN A 48 -21.45 -4.33 -35.22
N THR A 49 -22.39 -3.45 -34.98
CA THR A 49 -23.42 -3.61 -33.93
C THR A 49 -24.56 -4.49 -34.48
N GLY A 50 -25.11 -5.31 -33.59
CA GLY A 50 -26.23 -6.19 -33.90
C GLY A 50 -27.06 -6.50 -32.66
N GLY A 51 -28.01 -7.45 -32.74
CA GLY A 51 -28.76 -7.93 -31.59
C GLY A 51 -29.63 -6.89 -30.89
N GLY A 52 -30.07 -5.85 -31.63
CA GLY A 52 -30.92 -4.79 -31.09
C GLY A 52 -30.17 -3.75 -30.26
N LEU A 53 -28.84 -3.69 -30.31
CA LEU A 53 -28.08 -2.63 -29.70
C LEU A 53 -28.38 -1.26 -30.31
N SER A 54 -28.25 -0.21 -29.51
CA SER A 54 -28.50 1.17 -29.92
C SER A 54 -27.63 1.59 -31.11
N THR A 55 -28.23 2.31 -32.05
CA THR A 55 -27.54 2.91 -33.20
C THR A 55 -27.22 4.39 -33.02
N LYS A 56 -27.40 4.92 -31.79
CA LYS A 56 -27.03 6.29 -31.45
C LYS A 56 -25.55 6.55 -31.64
N ALA A 57 -25.19 7.83 -31.71
CA ALA A 57 -23.81 8.27 -31.71
C ALA A 57 -23.06 7.71 -30.48
N LEU A 58 -21.83 7.33 -30.68
CA LEU A 58 -20.91 6.87 -29.63
C LEU A 58 -20.10 8.05 -29.10
N CYS A 59 -20.23 8.34 -27.82
CA CYS A 59 -19.28 9.19 -27.11
C CYS A 59 -17.99 8.41 -26.91
N VAL A 60 -16.87 9.00 -27.29
CA VAL A 60 -15.54 8.36 -27.23
C VAL A 60 -14.66 9.07 -26.21
N TRP A 61 -14.04 8.30 -25.35
CA TRP A 61 -13.08 8.78 -24.36
C TRP A 61 -11.78 7.99 -24.47
N ARG A 62 -10.63 8.67 -24.35
CA ARG A 62 -9.31 8.06 -24.40
C ARG A 62 -8.51 8.37 -23.12
N SER A 63 -7.74 7.39 -22.69
CA SER A 63 -6.70 7.54 -21.67
C SER A 63 -5.41 6.89 -22.13
N ASN A 64 -4.27 7.47 -21.82
CA ASN A 64 -2.92 6.94 -22.01
C ASN A 64 -1.98 7.49 -20.94
N ALA A 65 -0.67 7.25 -21.07
CA ALA A 65 0.32 7.75 -20.10
C ALA A 65 0.36 9.27 -19.91
N LYS A 66 -0.10 10.04 -20.91
CA LYS A 66 -0.09 11.52 -20.90
C LYS A 66 -1.45 12.16 -20.68
N GLU A 67 -2.51 11.45 -21.01
CA GLU A 67 -3.88 11.96 -21.01
C GLU A 67 -4.80 11.02 -20.25
N GLN A 68 -5.70 11.56 -19.44
CA GLN A 68 -6.65 10.77 -18.69
C GLN A 68 -8.08 11.21 -19.01
N PHE A 69 -8.86 10.27 -19.55
CA PHE A 69 -10.28 10.43 -19.84
C PHE A 69 -10.56 11.71 -20.64
N ILE A 70 -9.90 11.86 -21.79
CA ILE A 70 -10.06 12.97 -22.73
C ILE A 70 -11.12 12.60 -23.75
N GLN A 71 -12.14 13.45 -23.88
CA GLN A 71 -13.20 13.25 -24.86
C GLN A 71 -12.65 13.43 -26.29
N GLN A 72 -12.95 12.47 -27.12
CA GLN A 72 -12.63 12.45 -28.54
C GLN A 72 -13.90 12.80 -29.35
N PRO A 73 -13.79 13.12 -30.63
CA PRO A 73 -14.97 13.28 -31.49
C PRO A 73 -15.88 12.05 -31.43
N SER A 74 -17.18 12.31 -31.32
CA SER A 74 -18.19 11.24 -31.32
C SER A 74 -18.25 10.55 -32.68
N ILE A 75 -18.59 9.26 -32.66
CA ILE A 75 -18.70 8.42 -33.85
C ILE A 75 -20.19 8.16 -34.13
N ASN A 76 -20.65 8.44 -35.34
CA ASN A 76 -21.99 8.11 -35.79
C ASN A 76 -21.95 6.78 -36.55
N PRO A 77 -22.56 5.69 -36.07
CA PRO A 77 -22.65 4.46 -36.79
C PRO A 77 -23.47 4.61 -38.08
N VAL A 78 -23.02 3.99 -39.17
CA VAL A 78 -23.74 3.92 -40.44
C VAL A 78 -24.16 2.47 -40.68
N ASN A 79 -25.46 2.21 -40.80
CA ASN A 79 -26.01 0.86 -40.88
C ASN A 79 -25.50 -0.08 -39.76
N GLY A 80 -25.38 0.47 -38.56
CA GLY A 80 -24.87 -0.25 -37.38
C GLY A 80 -23.36 -0.52 -37.42
N ALA A 81 -22.60 -0.01 -38.38
CA ALA A 81 -21.15 -0.15 -38.42
C ALA A 81 -20.45 1.16 -38.05
N PHE A 82 -19.31 1.04 -37.38
CA PHE A 82 -18.42 2.18 -37.14
C PHE A 82 -16.96 1.73 -37.16
N ALA A 83 -16.07 2.66 -37.45
CA ALA A 83 -14.64 2.45 -37.40
C ALA A 83 -13.97 3.47 -36.48
N ILE A 84 -12.89 3.05 -35.89
CA ILE A 84 -12.06 3.90 -35.03
C ILE A 84 -10.59 3.57 -35.24
N THR A 85 -9.74 4.60 -35.26
CA THR A 85 -8.29 4.42 -35.23
C THR A 85 -7.87 4.45 -33.74
N LEU A 86 -7.17 3.39 -33.33
CA LEU A 86 -6.71 3.18 -31.98
C LEU A 86 -5.21 3.36 -31.91
N ASP A 87 -4.73 4.26 -31.06
CA ASP A 87 -3.30 4.42 -30.80
C ASP A 87 -2.81 3.32 -29.86
N PRO A 88 -1.53 2.92 -29.89
CA PRO A 88 -0.98 1.96 -28.95
C PRO A 88 -0.97 2.50 -27.52
N ASP A 89 -0.81 1.62 -26.53
CA ASP A 89 -0.74 1.93 -25.09
C ASP A 89 -1.86 2.84 -24.59
N SER A 90 -3.06 2.64 -25.07
CA SER A 90 -4.22 3.48 -24.79
C SER A 90 -5.42 2.65 -24.32
N ILE A 91 -6.29 3.29 -23.55
CA ILE A 91 -7.60 2.76 -23.17
C ILE A 91 -8.66 3.67 -23.78
N TYR A 92 -9.60 3.07 -24.49
CA TYR A 92 -10.76 3.75 -25.05
C TYR A 92 -12.03 3.26 -24.38
N SER A 93 -12.95 4.20 -24.14
CA SER A 93 -14.33 3.91 -23.73
C SER A 93 -15.28 4.55 -24.75
N LEU A 94 -16.03 3.72 -25.46
CA LEU A 94 -17.05 4.13 -26.40
C LEU A 94 -18.42 3.81 -25.78
N SER A 95 -19.37 4.73 -25.81
CA SER A 95 -20.69 4.48 -25.24
C SER A 95 -21.78 5.23 -26.01
N THR A 96 -22.95 4.60 -26.16
CA THR A 96 -24.16 5.26 -26.66
C THR A 96 -24.88 6.10 -25.58
N THR A 97 -24.41 6.02 -24.33
CA THR A 97 -24.90 6.90 -23.26
C THR A 97 -24.18 8.26 -23.30
N THR A 98 -24.81 9.27 -22.74
CA THR A 98 -24.28 10.63 -22.63
C THR A 98 -24.06 11.02 -21.17
N GLY A 99 -23.40 12.13 -20.94
CA GLY A 99 -23.20 12.68 -19.60
C GLY A 99 -21.98 12.11 -18.86
N GLN A 100 -21.13 11.32 -19.53
CA GLN A 100 -19.84 10.95 -18.97
C GLN A 100 -18.94 12.20 -18.92
N GLN A 101 -18.27 12.36 -17.80
CA GLN A 101 -17.27 13.41 -17.62
C GLN A 101 -16.21 12.96 -16.64
N LYS A 102 -15.02 13.47 -16.82
CA LYS A 102 -13.96 13.32 -15.82
C LYS A 102 -14.41 14.04 -14.55
N GLY A 103 -14.26 13.38 -13.40
CA GLY A 103 -14.42 14.05 -12.12
C GLY A 103 -13.44 15.23 -12.04
N PHE A 104 -13.93 16.37 -11.58
CA PHE A 104 -13.12 17.55 -11.34
C PHE A 104 -13.14 17.88 -9.85
N PHE A 105 -11.95 18.05 -9.29
CA PHE A 105 -11.76 18.38 -7.89
C PHE A 105 -10.93 19.65 -7.83
N ASP A 106 -11.57 20.77 -7.49
CA ASP A 106 -10.94 22.09 -7.43
C ASP A 106 -9.83 22.20 -6.40
N ASN A 107 -9.86 21.33 -5.38
CA ASN A 107 -9.04 21.42 -4.19
C ASN A 107 -8.16 20.16 -4.00
N ILE A 108 -7.55 19.63 -5.07
CA ILE A 108 -6.55 18.57 -4.90
C ILE A 108 -5.35 19.20 -4.17
N PRO A 109 -5.03 18.76 -2.95
CA PRO A 109 -3.87 19.29 -2.24
C PRO A 109 -2.60 19.09 -3.08
N ALA A 110 -1.73 20.10 -3.08
CA ALA A 110 -0.42 19.96 -3.70
C ALA A 110 0.36 18.83 -3.00
N GLU A 111 1.12 18.07 -3.78
CA GLU A 111 2.05 17.08 -3.25
C GLU A 111 3.00 17.73 -2.24
N LYS A 112 3.16 17.09 -1.09
CA LYS A 112 4.06 17.53 -0.03
C LYS A 112 4.94 16.37 0.41
N PRO A 113 6.20 16.62 0.81
CA PRO A 113 7.03 15.60 1.44
C PRO A 113 6.33 15.05 2.69
N PHE A 114 6.57 13.79 3.00
CA PHE A 114 6.13 13.21 4.26
C PHE A 114 6.75 14.03 5.42
N PRO A 115 5.98 14.35 6.49
CA PRO A 115 6.49 15.17 7.58
C PRO A 115 7.73 14.58 8.23
N PHE A 116 8.71 15.46 8.49
CA PHE A 116 9.93 15.09 9.18
C PHE A 116 10.41 16.29 10.04
N PRO A 117 10.49 16.15 11.38
CA PRO A 117 10.18 14.95 12.17
C PRO A 117 8.70 14.55 12.13
N TYR A 118 8.41 13.29 12.38
CA TYR A 118 7.07 12.75 12.49
C TYR A 118 6.83 12.17 13.89
N TYR A 119 5.70 12.49 14.49
CA TYR A 119 5.31 11.97 15.79
C TYR A 119 3.83 11.59 15.80
N GLU A 120 3.51 10.36 16.25
CA GLU A 120 2.16 9.85 16.33
C GLU A 120 1.89 9.18 17.67
N THR A 121 0.89 9.68 18.39
CA THR A 121 0.47 9.15 19.70
C THR A 121 -0.85 8.40 19.65
N PHE A 122 -1.52 8.40 18.53
CA PHE A 122 -2.87 7.85 18.31
C PHE A 122 -3.96 8.44 19.23
N LYS A 123 -3.70 9.52 19.97
CA LYS A 123 -4.67 10.14 20.89
C LYS A 123 -5.82 10.85 20.18
N GLU A 124 -5.62 11.24 18.94
CA GLU A 124 -6.58 12.02 18.15
C GLU A 124 -7.70 11.18 17.54
N TYR A 125 -7.58 9.86 17.58
CA TYR A 125 -8.56 8.93 17.00
C TYR A 125 -9.69 8.69 18.00
N SER A 126 -10.62 9.65 18.08
CA SER A 126 -11.68 9.64 19.10
C SER A 126 -12.84 8.72 18.76
N SER A 127 -13.16 8.54 17.48
CA SER A 127 -14.35 7.79 17.05
C SER A 127 -14.09 7.00 15.77
N PRO A 128 -14.37 5.68 15.74
CA PRO A 128 -14.31 4.87 14.52
C PRO A 128 -15.23 5.36 13.41
N LYS A 129 -16.30 6.09 13.74
CA LYS A 129 -17.22 6.67 12.74
C LYS A 129 -16.58 7.80 11.93
N GLU A 130 -15.62 8.52 12.53
CA GLU A 130 -14.94 9.65 11.90
C GLU A 130 -13.70 9.21 11.13
N TRP A 131 -12.94 8.29 11.69
CA TRP A 131 -11.62 7.91 11.20
C TRP A 131 -11.55 6.47 10.69
N GLY A 132 -12.58 5.66 10.90
CA GLY A 132 -12.50 4.22 10.77
C GLY A 132 -11.62 3.62 11.88
N TYR A 133 -11.01 2.48 11.58
CA TYR A 133 -10.07 1.81 12.48
C TYR A 133 -8.62 1.97 12.02
N LEU A 134 -8.36 2.66 10.91
CA LEU A 134 -7.04 2.76 10.29
C LEU A 134 -6.36 4.08 10.65
N PRO A 135 -5.07 4.07 10.94
CA PRO A 135 -4.28 5.28 11.08
C PRO A 135 -4.11 5.99 9.72
N HIS A 136 -3.84 7.32 9.74
CA HIS A 136 -3.85 8.13 8.52
C HIS A 136 -2.65 7.89 7.61
N TYR A 137 -1.50 7.54 8.16
CA TYR A 137 -0.22 7.61 7.42
C TYR A 137 0.54 6.30 7.40
N THR A 138 -0.06 5.22 7.82
CA THR A 138 0.50 3.89 7.68
C THR A 138 -0.14 3.17 6.51
N ALA A 139 0.59 2.26 5.90
CA ALA A 139 0.10 1.37 4.87
C ALA A 139 0.39 -0.07 5.26
N ASP A 140 -0.66 -0.83 5.55
CA ASP A 140 -0.55 -2.23 5.87
C ASP A 140 -0.15 -3.03 4.61
N ILE A 141 0.94 -3.75 4.70
CA ILE A 141 1.47 -4.57 3.60
C ILE A 141 1.18 -6.05 3.85
N ALA A 142 1.20 -6.47 5.11
CA ALA A 142 0.81 -7.81 5.52
C ALA A 142 -0.03 -7.72 6.80
N ASP A 143 -1.18 -8.40 6.78
CA ASP A 143 -2.18 -8.41 7.84
C ASP A 143 -2.77 -7.01 8.15
N VAL A 144 -3.32 -6.80 9.34
CA VAL A 144 -4.15 -5.63 9.64
C VAL A 144 -3.71 -4.97 10.94
N PHE A 145 -3.47 -3.65 10.87
CA PHE A 145 -3.16 -2.80 12.01
C PHE A 145 -4.27 -1.78 12.21
N GLU A 146 -4.91 -1.81 13.36
CA GLU A 146 -6.06 -0.95 13.67
C GLU A 146 -5.83 -0.11 14.92
N ILE A 147 -6.54 1.02 14.99
CA ILE A 147 -6.62 1.84 16.20
C ILE A 147 -7.52 1.16 17.20
N THR A 148 -6.98 0.88 18.39
CA THR A 148 -7.70 0.24 19.50
C THR A 148 -7.48 1.00 20.81
N ASP A 149 -8.20 0.60 21.86
CA ASP A 149 -7.89 1.08 23.20
C ASP A 149 -6.55 0.51 23.68
N ARG A 150 -5.80 1.33 24.42
CA ARG A 150 -4.56 0.90 25.05
C ARG A 150 -4.86 -0.15 26.13
N PRO A 151 -4.00 -1.16 26.32
CA PRO A 151 -4.20 -2.19 27.35
C PRO A 151 -4.17 -1.64 28.78
N ASP A 152 -3.55 -0.47 28.99
CA ASP A 152 -3.51 0.24 30.29
C ASP A 152 -4.69 1.22 30.48
N GLY A 153 -5.63 1.31 29.55
CA GLY A 153 -6.80 2.18 29.62
C GLY A 153 -6.51 3.67 29.34
N ASN A 154 -5.28 4.06 28.99
CA ASN A 154 -4.86 5.45 28.87
C ASN A 154 -4.96 5.97 27.41
N GLY A 155 -6.11 5.80 26.76
CA GLY A 155 -6.38 6.31 25.41
C GLY A 155 -6.23 5.26 24.32
N LYS A 156 -5.84 5.71 23.13
CA LYS A 156 -5.75 4.86 21.91
C LYS A 156 -4.30 4.48 21.61
N CYS A 157 -4.15 3.41 20.85
CA CYS A 157 -2.89 2.92 20.30
C CYS A 157 -3.15 2.16 18.98
N LEU A 158 -2.12 1.83 18.27
CA LEU A 158 -2.18 0.93 17.13
C LEU A 158 -2.00 -0.52 17.62
N ARG A 159 -2.70 -1.46 17.01
CA ARG A 159 -2.59 -2.89 17.32
C ARG A 159 -2.62 -3.71 16.03
N GLN A 160 -1.78 -4.73 15.91
CA GLN A 160 -1.99 -5.80 14.96
C GLN A 160 -3.15 -6.67 15.48
N VAL A 161 -4.24 -6.81 14.71
CA VAL A 161 -5.51 -7.39 15.21
C VAL A 161 -5.80 -8.80 14.73
N VAL A 162 -5.05 -9.33 13.79
CA VAL A 162 -5.24 -10.69 13.24
C VAL A 162 -4.39 -11.71 13.99
N PRO A 163 -4.97 -12.60 14.82
CA PRO A 163 -4.18 -13.55 15.64
C PRO A 163 -3.87 -14.86 14.91
N VAL A 164 -4.52 -15.12 13.78
CA VAL A 164 -4.45 -16.40 13.07
C VAL A 164 -3.81 -16.20 11.71
N VAL A 165 -2.89 -17.07 11.34
CA VAL A 165 -2.28 -17.06 10.00
C VAL A 165 -3.39 -17.21 8.95
N PRO A 166 -3.58 -16.24 8.05
CA PRO A 166 -4.63 -16.31 7.06
C PRO A 166 -4.34 -17.41 6.03
N ASN A 167 -5.41 -17.95 5.44
CA ASN A 167 -5.27 -18.81 4.26
C ASN A 167 -4.83 -17.95 3.08
N SER A 168 -3.55 -17.99 2.76
CA SER A 168 -2.95 -17.22 1.68
C SER A 168 -2.50 -18.13 0.53
N TRP A 169 -2.54 -17.59 -0.69
CA TRP A 169 -2.04 -18.25 -1.90
C TRP A 169 -0.51 -18.40 -1.91
N ALA A 170 0.18 -17.64 -1.08
CA ALA A 170 1.63 -17.72 -0.90
C ALA A 170 1.98 -17.48 0.57
N PRO A 171 3.11 -18.04 1.03
CA PRO A 171 3.60 -17.74 2.37
C PRO A 171 3.81 -16.22 2.51
N GLU A 172 3.13 -15.63 3.44
CA GLU A 172 3.34 -14.25 3.86
C GLU A 172 4.54 -14.19 4.81
N TRP A 173 5.11 -13.00 4.91
CA TRP A 173 6.13 -12.74 5.92
C TRP A 173 5.42 -12.49 7.27
N ARG A 174 6.04 -11.82 8.21
CA ARG A 174 5.41 -11.36 9.45
C ARG A 174 4.47 -10.20 9.15
N PRO A 175 3.43 -9.96 9.96
CA PRO A 175 2.59 -8.76 9.84
C PRO A 175 3.42 -7.49 9.93
N TYR A 176 3.22 -6.55 9.00
CA TYR A 176 3.88 -5.26 9.06
C TYR A 176 3.14 -4.16 8.34
N THR A 177 3.34 -2.94 8.85
CA THR A 177 2.85 -1.70 8.27
C THR A 177 4.01 -0.73 8.09
N ILE A 178 3.96 0.10 7.06
CA ILE A 178 5.02 1.05 6.70
C ILE A 178 4.52 2.48 6.76
N LEU A 179 5.44 3.42 6.93
CA LEU A 179 5.18 4.86 6.88
C LEU A 179 6.44 5.62 6.51
N GLY A 180 6.28 6.77 5.88
CA GLY A 180 7.37 7.70 5.63
C GLY A 180 7.75 7.88 4.18
N ASP A 181 8.98 8.34 3.96
CA ASP A 181 9.57 8.62 2.66
C ASP A 181 10.72 7.65 2.39
N ASP A 182 10.75 7.08 1.21
CA ASP A 182 11.78 6.13 0.77
C ASP A 182 13.18 6.76 0.63
N LYS A 183 13.27 8.09 0.65
CA LYS A 183 14.53 8.86 0.53
C LYS A 183 15.23 9.12 1.86
N TRP A 184 14.63 8.79 3.00
CA TRP A 184 15.26 9.01 4.29
C TRP A 184 16.50 8.14 4.46
N GLN A 185 17.61 8.78 4.83
CA GLN A 185 18.93 8.13 4.95
C GLN A 185 19.35 7.97 6.41
N ASP A 186 19.78 9.06 7.04
CA ASP A 186 20.28 9.09 8.40
C ASP A 186 19.19 9.63 9.34
N TYR A 187 18.51 8.72 10.00
CA TYR A 187 17.41 9.04 10.88
C TYR A 187 17.31 8.04 12.04
N ALA A 188 16.48 8.36 13.02
CA ALA A 188 16.06 7.44 14.05
C ALA A 188 14.55 7.23 13.96
N VAL A 189 14.12 6.00 14.13
CA VAL A 189 12.72 5.62 14.32
C VAL A 189 12.58 4.91 15.65
N SER A 190 11.59 5.34 16.46
CA SER A 190 11.25 4.70 17.73
C SER A 190 9.76 4.50 17.88
N VAL A 191 9.39 3.52 18.68
CA VAL A 191 8.01 3.18 19.01
C VAL A 191 7.96 2.52 20.38
N ASP A 192 6.92 2.82 21.14
CA ASP A 192 6.59 2.06 22.35
C ASP A 192 5.81 0.82 21.94
N VAL A 193 6.22 -0.35 22.41
CA VAL A 193 5.55 -1.63 22.18
C VAL A 193 5.07 -2.24 23.49
N TYR A 194 3.90 -2.87 23.46
CA TYR A 194 3.38 -3.67 24.56
C TYR A 194 3.10 -5.08 24.06
N LEU A 195 3.69 -6.06 24.72
CA LEU A 195 3.58 -7.45 24.35
C LEU A 195 2.60 -8.19 25.26
N ASN A 196 1.75 -9.03 24.66
CA ASN A 196 1.07 -10.07 25.41
C ASN A 196 1.99 -11.29 25.55
N PRO A 197 1.68 -12.23 26.49
CA PRO A 197 2.43 -13.47 26.58
C PRO A 197 2.47 -14.23 25.24
N GLY A 198 3.67 -14.63 24.82
CA GLY A 198 3.94 -15.27 23.53
C GLY A 198 4.04 -14.32 22.32
N ASP A 199 3.90 -13.02 22.50
CA ASP A 199 4.04 -12.05 21.41
C ASP A 199 5.50 -11.67 21.15
N SER A 200 5.74 -11.22 19.93
CA SER A 200 6.91 -10.43 19.56
C SER A 200 6.51 -9.26 18.67
N ALA A 201 7.28 -8.19 18.75
CA ALA A 201 7.06 -6.96 17.99
C ALA A 201 8.38 -6.35 17.55
N GLY A 202 8.32 -5.41 16.61
CA GLY A 202 9.54 -4.74 16.17
C GLY A 202 9.29 -3.41 15.47
N VAL A 203 10.38 -2.69 15.32
CA VAL A 203 10.48 -1.47 14.53
C VAL A 203 11.36 -1.71 13.31
N MET A 204 10.99 -1.10 12.20
CA MET A 204 11.63 -1.27 10.90
C MET A 204 12.22 0.06 10.44
N GLY A 205 13.34 0.00 9.73
CA GLY A 205 13.93 1.18 9.12
C GLY A 205 14.67 0.88 7.82
N ARG A 206 14.87 1.93 7.02
CA ARG A 206 15.40 1.84 5.65
C ARG A 206 14.69 0.79 4.81
N VAL A 207 13.35 0.72 4.95
CA VAL A 207 12.51 -0.15 4.12
C VAL A 207 12.37 0.51 2.76
N ASN A 208 13.02 -0.03 1.74
CA ASN A 208 13.03 0.53 0.40
C ASN A 208 12.33 -0.34 -0.65
N ASP A 209 11.85 -1.49 -0.25
CA ASP A 209 11.03 -2.38 -1.07
C ASP A 209 10.17 -3.24 -0.14
N VAL A 210 8.91 -3.35 -0.44
CA VAL A 210 7.94 -4.17 0.31
C VAL A 210 7.64 -5.49 -0.38
N GLY A 211 8.41 -5.81 -1.42
CA GLY A 211 8.16 -6.96 -2.27
C GLY A 211 7.04 -6.71 -3.27
N SER A 212 6.83 -7.68 -4.16
CA SER A 212 5.78 -7.64 -5.18
C SER A 212 5.05 -8.96 -5.28
N GLY A 213 3.77 -8.92 -5.60
CA GLY A 213 2.92 -10.10 -5.74
C GLY A 213 2.60 -10.76 -4.39
N TYR A 214 2.33 -12.04 -4.45
CA TYR A 214 2.01 -12.82 -3.26
C TYR A 214 3.26 -13.08 -2.41
N GLY A 215 3.18 -12.78 -1.12
CA GLY A 215 4.27 -12.94 -0.18
C GLY A 215 5.21 -11.72 -0.15
N SER A 216 4.70 -10.62 0.34
CA SER A 216 5.39 -9.33 0.47
C SER A 216 6.47 -9.38 1.55
N ILE A 217 7.67 -9.83 1.20
CA ILE A 217 8.83 -9.83 2.10
C ILE A 217 9.60 -8.53 1.85
N PRO A 218 9.72 -7.67 2.87
CA PRO A 218 10.35 -6.36 2.72
C PRO A 218 11.88 -6.45 2.57
N LYS A 219 12.48 -5.34 2.16
CA LYS A 219 13.93 -5.10 2.22
C LYS A 219 14.19 -3.97 3.19
N GLY A 220 15.00 -4.21 4.21
CA GLY A 220 15.29 -3.21 5.25
C GLY A 220 15.95 -3.82 6.49
N TYR A 221 16.07 -3.01 7.54
CA TYR A 221 16.61 -3.40 8.84
C TYR A 221 15.50 -3.43 9.90
N PHE A 222 15.59 -4.40 10.82
CA PHE A 222 14.53 -4.67 11.78
C PHE A 222 15.12 -4.94 13.16
N LEU A 223 14.61 -4.25 14.15
CA LEU A 223 14.81 -4.56 15.55
C LEU A 223 13.55 -5.23 16.07
N GLN A 224 13.68 -6.46 16.53
CA GLN A 224 12.57 -7.25 17.07
C GLN A 224 12.84 -7.62 18.53
N ILE A 225 11.81 -7.55 19.37
CA ILE A 225 11.83 -8.13 20.71
C ILE A 225 10.73 -9.17 20.86
N ALA A 226 10.97 -10.18 21.70
CA ALA A 226 10.01 -11.18 22.12
C ALA A 226 9.67 -11.01 23.60
N ASP A 227 8.54 -11.56 24.03
CA ASP A 227 8.06 -11.50 25.43
C ASP A 227 9.00 -12.15 26.44
N ASN A 228 9.88 -13.01 26.01
CA ASN A 228 10.95 -13.64 26.83
C ASN A 228 12.21 -12.76 26.94
N GLY A 229 12.19 -11.55 26.38
CA GLY A 229 13.32 -10.61 26.39
C GLY A 229 14.40 -10.87 25.35
N GLN A 230 14.23 -11.83 24.43
CA GLN A 230 15.14 -11.98 23.30
C GLN A 230 14.99 -10.77 22.36
N CYS A 231 16.09 -10.08 22.11
CA CYS A 231 16.15 -8.94 21.21
C CYS A 231 17.09 -9.26 20.04
N SER A 232 16.66 -9.02 18.81
CA SER A 232 17.44 -9.31 17.61
C SER A 232 17.42 -8.16 16.61
N LEU A 233 18.58 -7.85 16.05
CA LEU A 233 18.76 -6.96 14.91
C LEU A 233 18.98 -7.81 13.66
N ILE A 234 18.13 -7.64 12.66
CA ILE A 234 18.17 -8.42 11.42
C ILE A 234 18.17 -7.52 10.20
N VAL A 235 18.76 -7.97 9.11
CA VAL A 235 18.58 -7.39 7.78
C VAL A 235 17.76 -8.37 6.93
N VAL A 236 16.70 -7.88 6.32
CA VAL A 236 15.80 -8.64 5.44
C VAL A 236 16.04 -8.22 4.00
N ARG A 237 16.23 -9.20 3.12
CA ARG A 237 16.70 -9.03 1.74
C ARG A 237 15.64 -9.39 0.70
N GLY A 238 14.38 -9.39 1.09
CA GLY A 238 13.28 -9.79 0.22
C GLY A 238 13.18 -11.31 0.05
N LYS A 239 12.35 -11.74 -0.89
CA LYS A 239 12.10 -13.16 -1.16
C LYS A 239 13.30 -13.83 -1.82
N LYS A 240 13.69 -15.01 -1.35
CA LYS A 240 14.65 -15.86 -2.08
C LYS A 240 14.06 -16.24 -3.42
N ASN A 241 14.71 -15.85 -4.51
CA ASN A 241 14.33 -16.29 -5.84
C ASN A 241 14.54 -17.81 -5.97
N LYS A 242 13.46 -18.58 -5.81
CA LYS A 242 13.42 -20.00 -6.17
C LYS A 242 13.12 -20.15 -7.68
N LYS A 243 13.79 -19.39 -8.54
CA LYS A 243 13.68 -19.67 -9.98
C LYS A 243 14.35 -21.00 -10.24
N LYS A 244 13.56 -21.98 -10.71
CA LYS A 244 14.07 -23.13 -11.43
C LYS A 244 14.95 -22.56 -12.54
N LEU A 245 16.21 -23.00 -12.61
CA LEU A 245 17.14 -22.63 -13.69
C LEU A 245 16.56 -23.12 -15.01
N VAL A 246 15.81 -22.26 -15.68
CA VAL A 246 15.35 -22.45 -17.06
C VAL A 246 15.98 -21.30 -17.84
N GLY A 247 16.98 -21.62 -18.67
CA GLY A 247 17.72 -20.66 -19.47
C GLY A 247 19.02 -21.24 -19.97
N ASP A 248 19.68 -20.53 -20.88
CA ASP A 248 21.02 -20.89 -21.36
C ASP A 248 22.11 -20.73 -20.29
N VAL A 249 23.33 -21.14 -20.59
CA VAL A 249 24.46 -21.16 -19.65
C VAL A 249 24.80 -19.76 -19.12
N GLU A 250 24.59 -18.71 -19.91
CA GLU A 250 24.89 -17.33 -19.56
C GLU A 250 23.86 -16.77 -18.57
N GLN A 251 22.59 -17.09 -18.80
CA GLN A 251 21.49 -16.76 -17.88
C GLN A 251 21.60 -17.54 -16.58
N GLN A 252 22.06 -18.78 -16.61
CA GLN A 252 22.35 -19.60 -15.44
C GLN A 252 23.52 -19.04 -14.63
N ALA A 253 24.57 -18.52 -15.29
CA ALA A 253 25.71 -17.87 -14.63
C ALA A 253 25.31 -16.54 -13.95
N LEU A 254 24.48 -15.72 -14.59
CA LEU A 254 23.90 -14.50 -14.00
C LEU A 254 23.03 -14.80 -12.77
N ILE A 255 22.17 -15.83 -12.85
CA ILE A 255 21.33 -16.27 -11.74
C ILE A 255 22.19 -16.84 -10.59
N LYS A 256 23.30 -17.52 -10.90
CA LYS A 256 24.24 -18.01 -9.91
C LYS A 256 25.02 -16.88 -9.23
N ALA A 257 25.49 -15.90 -10.00
CA ALA A 257 26.15 -14.70 -9.47
C ALA A 257 25.21 -13.88 -8.56
N GLN A 258 23.94 -13.75 -8.92
CA GLN A 258 22.91 -13.13 -8.07
C GLN A 258 22.65 -13.93 -6.78
N LYS A 259 22.71 -15.26 -6.83
CA LYS A 259 22.61 -16.12 -5.62
C LYS A 259 23.80 -15.98 -4.70
N ASP A 260 24.99 -15.90 -5.24
CA ASP A 260 26.24 -15.78 -4.46
C ASP A 260 26.38 -14.39 -3.82
N ASN A 261 25.72 -13.37 -4.36
CA ASN A 261 25.59 -12.02 -3.75
C ASN A 261 24.60 -11.95 -2.57
N GLY A 262 24.04 -13.07 -2.13
CA GLY A 262 23.19 -13.13 -0.93
C GLY A 262 21.81 -12.51 -1.08
N GLU A 263 21.27 -12.41 -2.28
CA GLU A 263 19.90 -11.93 -2.51
C GLU A 263 18.85 -12.87 -1.91
N GLY A 264 18.02 -12.32 -1.04
CA GLY A 264 16.86 -12.96 -0.43
C GLY A 264 17.14 -13.62 0.94
N GLY A 265 16.11 -13.55 1.77
CA GLY A 265 16.09 -14.12 3.13
C GLY A 265 16.49 -13.12 4.21
N GLU A 266 16.72 -13.64 5.39
CA GLU A 266 17.07 -12.87 6.58
C GLU A 266 18.50 -13.20 7.00
N LYS A 267 19.22 -12.17 7.47
CA LYS A 267 20.52 -12.33 8.13
C LYS A 267 20.46 -11.66 9.49
N VAL A 268 20.79 -12.40 10.53
CA VAL A 268 20.92 -11.86 11.89
C VAL A 268 22.22 -11.08 11.98
N LEU A 269 22.13 -9.81 12.39
CA LEU A 269 23.26 -8.92 12.63
C LEU A 269 23.71 -8.95 14.10
N GLY A 270 22.80 -9.26 15.02
CA GLY A 270 23.09 -9.39 16.45
C GLY A 270 21.87 -9.89 17.22
N VAL A 271 22.14 -10.53 18.36
CA VAL A 271 21.12 -11.00 19.32
C VAL A 271 21.61 -10.70 20.73
N VAL A 272 20.71 -10.28 21.60
CA VAL A 272 20.98 -10.08 23.03
C VAL A 272 19.76 -10.52 23.83
N GLN A 273 20.00 -11.00 25.06
CA GLN A 273 18.95 -11.32 26.02
C GLN A 273 18.78 -10.15 27.00
N LEU A 274 17.57 -9.64 27.13
CA LEU A 274 17.20 -8.50 27.96
C LEU A 274 16.28 -8.97 29.10
N PRO A 275 16.80 -9.28 30.27
CA PRO A 275 16.03 -9.94 31.33
C PRO A 275 14.93 -9.04 31.96
N LYS A 276 14.97 -7.73 31.71
CA LYS A 276 13.96 -6.78 32.18
C LYS A 276 12.84 -6.53 31.17
N VAL A 277 12.95 -7.05 29.96
CA VAL A 277 11.92 -6.96 28.93
C VAL A 277 11.00 -8.15 29.07
N GLY A 278 9.70 -7.89 29.15
CA GLY A 278 8.69 -8.94 29.31
C GLY A 278 7.29 -8.47 28.91
N PRO A 279 6.32 -9.37 28.95
CA PRO A 279 4.94 -9.05 28.60
C PRO A 279 4.28 -8.19 29.69
N GLY A 280 3.21 -7.49 29.33
CA GLY A 280 2.39 -6.72 30.26
C GLY A 280 2.91 -5.33 30.59
N GLN A 281 3.93 -4.82 29.92
CA GLN A 281 4.47 -3.48 30.08
C GLN A 281 4.93 -2.89 28.76
N TRP A 282 5.00 -1.54 28.73
CA TRP A 282 5.48 -0.79 27.57
C TRP A 282 7.01 -0.76 27.56
N HIS A 283 7.61 -1.02 26.39
CA HIS A 283 9.04 -0.87 26.13
C HIS A 283 9.25 -0.02 24.89
N ASN A 284 10.21 0.90 24.93
CA ASN A 284 10.58 1.70 23.77
C ASN A 284 11.61 0.98 22.93
N LEU A 285 11.31 0.78 21.65
CA LEU A 285 12.25 0.27 20.65
C LEU A 285 12.71 1.41 19.76
N LYS A 286 14.02 1.49 19.50
CA LYS A 286 14.59 2.53 18.64
C LYS A 286 15.65 1.94 17.71
N LEU A 287 15.54 2.24 16.41
CA LEU A 287 16.60 2.07 15.42
C LEU A 287 17.17 3.43 15.03
N ARG A 288 18.50 3.54 15.08
CA ARG A 288 19.24 4.73 14.66
C ARG A 288 20.18 4.37 13.52
N PHE A 289 20.11 5.14 12.43
CA PHE A 289 20.94 4.96 11.24
C PHE A 289 21.90 6.14 11.07
N ALA A 290 23.21 5.86 11.05
CA ALA A 290 24.26 6.83 10.83
C ALA A 290 25.26 6.27 9.81
N GLY A 291 25.14 6.66 8.54
CA GLY A 291 25.87 6.01 7.46
C GLY A 291 25.60 4.50 7.44
N SER A 292 26.63 3.67 7.49
CA SER A 292 26.51 2.21 7.58
C SER A 292 26.35 1.67 9.01
N THR A 293 26.39 2.53 10.01
CA THR A 293 26.22 2.12 11.42
C THR A 293 24.75 2.10 11.80
N ILE A 294 24.31 0.97 12.35
CA ILE A 294 22.94 0.75 12.80
C ILE A 294 23.01 0.46 14.30
N THR A 295 22.36 1.30 15.10
CA THR A 295 22.27 1.12 16.55
C THR A 295 20.84 0.81 16.93
N ALA A 296 20.66 -0.28 17.64
CA ALA A 296 19.40 -0.69 18.25
C ALA A 296 19.41 -0.31 19.75
N LEU A 297 18.35 0.36 20.18
CA LEU A 297 18.14 0.74 21.58
C LEU A 297 16.82 0.14 22.07
N VAL A 298 16.83 -0.24 23.35
CA VAL A 298 15.61 -0.62 24.08
C VAL A 298 15.58 0.20 25.37
N ASP A 299 14.47 0.89 25.63
CA ASP A 299 14.28 1.80 26.76
C ASP A 299 15.44 2.81 26.85
N GLU A 300 15.77 3.44 25.69
CA GLU A 300 16.87 4.40 25.48
C GLU A 300 18.29 3.83 25.71
N ASN A 301 18.44 2.56 26.07
CA ASN A 301 19.76 1.93 26.28
C ASN A 301 20.22 1.26 24.98
N PRO A 302 21.42 1.57 24.46
CA PRO A 302 22.01 0.85 23.33
C PRO A 302 22.21 -0.62 23.70
N VAL A 303 21.63 -1.53 22.91
CA VAL A 303 21.68 -2.97 23.16
C VAL A 303 22.43 -3.74 22.07
N LEU A 304 22.38 -3.26 20.84
CA LEU A 304 23.11 -3.86 19.71
C LEU A 304 23.62 -2.74 18.78
N THR A 305 24.79 -2.95 18.20
CA THR A 305 25.32 -2.11 17.14
C THR A 305 25.88 -3.00 16.03
N ALA A 306 25.55 -2.70 14.80
CA ALA A 306 26.06 -3.41 13.63
C ALA A 306 26.51 -2.42 12.55
N THR A 307 27.44 -2.89 11.70
CA THR A 307 27.83 -2.17 10.48
C THR A 307 27.34 -2.98 9.28
N ASP A 308 26.45 -2.38 8.50
CA ASP A 308 25.93 -2.96 7.26
C ASP A 308 25.52 -1.85 6.30
N ALA A 309 25.99 -1.91 5.06
CA ALA A 309 25.79 -0.88 4.04
C ALA A 309 24.82 -1.30 2.94
N LEU A 310 24.07 -2.40 3.14
CA LEU A 310 23.20 -2.96 2.10
C LEU A 310 22.08 -1.98 1.71
N TYR A 311 21.50 -1.31 2.68
CA TYR A 311 20.46 -0.30 2.45
C TYR A 311 20.87 1.02 3.06
N SER A 312 20.98 2.06 2.21
CA SER A 312 21.39 3.41 2.61
C SER A 312 20.22 4.34 2.92
N HIS A 313 19.01 3.99 2.48
CA HIS A 313 17.80 4.81 2.62
C HIS A 313 16.55 3.93 2.70
N GLY A 314 15.42 4.54 3.03
CA GLY A 314 14.10 3.91 2.99
C GLY A 314 13.19 4.36 4.13
N MET A 315 11.94 3.92 4.05
CA MET A 315 10.87 4.22 4.99
C MET A 315 11.09 3.56 6.35
N ALA A 316 10.29 3.98 7.33
CA ALA A 316 10.11 3.30 8.61
C ALA A 316 8.93 2.33 8.55
N GLY A 317 8.77 1.51 9.58
CA GLY A 317 7.62 0.63 9.75
C GLY A 317 7.57 -0.03 11.12
N LEU A 318 6.47 -0.72 11.35
CA LEU A 318 6.20 -1.51 12.54
C LEU A 318 5.89 -2.94 12.12
N MET A 319 6.31 -3.91 12.94
CA MET A 319 6.06 -5.32 12.66
C MET A 319 5.57 -6.07 13.89
N ALA A 320 4.77 -7.08 13.68
CA ALA A 320 4.44 -8.09 14.67
C ALA A 320 5.13 -9.42 14.33
N GLY A 321 5.36 -10.25 15.32
CA GLY A 321 5.92 -11.57 15.12
C GLY A 321 4.92 -12.55 14.52
N ALA A 322 5.46 -13.66 14.01
CA ALA A 322 4.67 -14.77 13.51
C ALA A 322 5.37 -16.09 13.85
N ASP A 323 4.60 -17.09 14.22
CA ASP A 323 5.00 -18.48 14.20
C ASP A 323 4.19 -19.25 13.15
N LYS A 324 4.32 -20.58 13.11
CA LYS A 324 3.63 -21.41 12.10
C LYS A 324 2.10 -21.44 12.24
N LYS A 325 1.55 -21.03 13.38
CA LYS A 325 0.14 -21.21 13.71
C LYS A 325 -0.54 -19.92 14.16
N ARG A 326 0.24 -18.94 14.63
CA ARG A 326 -0.24 -17.74 15.28
C ARG A 326 0.55 -16.52 14.83
N LEU A 327 -0.16 -15.43 14.67
CA LEU A 327 0.43 -14.09 14.53
C LEU A 327 0.40 -13.39 15.89
N SER A 328 1.47 -12.70 16.23
CA SER A 328 1.52 -11.83 17.41
C SER A 328 0.58 -10.65 17.24
N THR A 329 -0.04 -10.24 18.34
CA THR A 329 -0.98 -9.10 18.36
C THR A 329 -0.52 -7.99 19.32
N PRO A 330 0.71 -7.48 19.15
CA PRO A 330 1.26 -6.43 20.00
C PRO A 330 0.53 -5.11 19.79
N TYR A 331 0.71 -4.22 20.77
CA TYR A 331 0.26 -2.83 20.70
C TYR A 331 1.45 -1.90 20.48
N PHE A 332 1.21 -0.80 19.77
CA PHE A 332 2.20 0.21 19.42
C PHE A 332 1.69 1.60 19.78
N ASN A 333 2.58 2.45 20.31
CA ASN A 333 2.26 3.83 20.61
C ASN A 333 3.51 4.71 20.46
N ASN A 334 3.34 6.03 20.51
CA ASN A 334 4.44 7.00 20.51
C ASN A 334 5.47 6.74 19.38
N VAL A 335 4.98 6.60 18.13
CA VAL A 335 5.87 6.47 16.98
C VAL A 335 6.56 7.81 16.75
N LEU A 336 7.88 7.82 16.78
CA LEU A 336 8.70 9.01 16.53
C LEU A 336 9.73 8.71 15.44
N ILE A 337 9.79 9.57 14.44
CA ILE A 337 10.83 9.54 13.40
C ILE A 337 11.48 10.92 13.36
N ASN A 338 12.80 10.97 13.54
CA ASN A 338 13.53 12.24 13.57
C ASN A 338 14.97 12.10 13.07
N ALA A 339 15.65 13.23 12.87
CA ALA A 339 17.07 13.24 12.57
C ALA A 339 17.87 12.65 13.74
N ILE A 340 18.96 11.95 13.44
CA ILE A 340 19.77 11.19 14.41
C ILE A 340 20.29 12.02 15.58
N ASN A 341 20.50 13.31 15.39
CA ASN A 341 21.02 14.24 16.39
C ASN A 341 19.93 15.16 16.96
N ALA A 342 18.67 14.97 16.58
CA ALA A 342 17.58 15.75 17.12
C ALA A 342 17.33 15.34 18.59
N PRO A 343 17.10 16.28 19.49
CA PRO A 343 16.64 15.94 20.84
C PRO A 343 15.33 15.17 20.73
N THR A 344 15.15 14.17 21.59
CA THR A 344 13.84 13.49 21.72
C THR A 344 12.81 14.55 22.09
N PRO A 345 11.79 14.80 21.26
CA PRO A 345 10.78 15.79 21.58
C PRO A 345 10.10 15.42 22.89
N ASN A 346 9.88 16.40 23.76
CA ASN A 346 9.07 16.16 24.94
C ASN A 346 7.62 15.89 24.48
N PRO A 347 7.02 14.74 24.81
CA PRO A 347 5.64 14.43 24.42
C PRO A 347 4.61 15.52 24.79
N SER A 348 4.88 16.28 25.85
CA SER A 348 4.03 17.41 26.28
C SER A 348 4.23 18.68 25.44
N SER A 349 5.25 18.76 24.59
CA SER A 349 5.48 19.92 23.69
C SER A 349 4.71 19.83 22.37
N PHE A 350 4.11 18.68 22.06
CA PHE A 350 3.22 18.54 20.91
C PHE A 350 1.80 18.89 21.38
N MET A 351 1.33 20.09 21.00
CA MET A 351 -0.07 20.47 21.23
C MET A 351 -1.00 19.49 20.52
N PRO A 352 -2.10 19.04 21.14
CA PRO A 352 -3.18 18.35 20.43
C PRO A 352 -3.63 19.19 19.25
N GLY A 353 -3.63 18.62 18.03
CA GLY A 353 -4.03 19.31 16.82
C GLY A 353 -2.91 20.01 16.04
N GLN A 354 -1.65 19.97 16.49
CA GLN A 354 -0.48 20.43 15.73
C GLN A 354 0.34 19.29 15.09
N SER A 355 -0.30 18.23 14.67
CA SER A 355 0.24 17.50 13.54
C SER A 355 0.25 18.49 12.36
N PRO A 356 1.40 18.83 11.75
CA PRO A 356 1.45 19.79 10.64
C PRO A 356 0.55 19.42 9.47
N ILE A 357 -0.10 18.29 9.52
CA ILE A 357 -0.92 17.65 8.49
C ILE A 357 -2.42 17.96 8.68
N LEU A 358 -2.90 18.10 9.92
CA LEU A 358 -4.33 18.35 10.17
C LEU A 358 -4.77 19.79 9.91
N ALA A 359 -3.87 20.76 9.88
CA ALA A 359 -4.20 22.14 9.53
C ALA A 359 -4.64 22.33 8.06
N GLY A 360 -4.58 21.30 7.22
CA GLY A 360 -4.99 21.33 5.81
C GLY A 360 -6.03 20.29 5.40
N VAL A 361 -6.38 19.34 6.26
CA VAL A 361 -7.42 18.34 5.97
C VAL A 361 -8.74 18.85 6.51
N GLN A 362 -9.47 19.63 5.70
CA GLN A 362 -10.91 19.74 5.92
C GLN A 362 -11.50 18.34 5.83
N SER A 363 -12.25 17.93 6.86
CA SER A 363 -12.90 16.64 6.94
C SER A 363 -13.66 16.36 5.64
N PHE A 364 -13.26 15.34 4.91
CA PHE A 364 -14.08 14.76 3.85
C PHE A 364 -15.17 13.89 4.50
N ALA A 365 -16.07 14.52 5.25
CA ALA A 365 -17.32 13.88 5.57
C ALA A 365 -18.09 13.70 4.23
N PRO A 366 -18.47 12.49 3.83
CA PRO A 366 -19.33 12.34 2.67
C PRO A 366 -20.61 13.14 2.93
N LYS A 367 -20.91 14.10 2.04
CA LYS A 367 -22.18 14.83 2.12
C LYS A 367 -23.29 13.80 2.19
N PRO A 368 -24.25 13.92 3.14
CA PRO A 368 -25.38 13.01 3.20
C PRO A 368 -26.10 13.09 1.85
N ARG A 369 -26.35 11.93 1.24
CA ARG A 369 -27.23 11.85 0.07
C ARG A 369 -28.54 12.51 0.46
N LEU A 370 -28.92 13.57 -0.24
CA LEU A 370 -30.27 14.15 -0.19
C LEU A 370 -31.24 12.98 -0.42
N ALA A 371 -32.07 12.71 0.57
CA ALA A 371 -33.15 11.77 0.44
C ALA A 371 -34.02 12.21 -0.74
N SER A 372 -34.12 11.34 -1.76
CA SER A 372 -35.07 11.54 -2.85
C SER A 372 -36.46 11.58 -2.22
N SER A 373 -37.17 12.71 -2.37
CA SER A 373 -38.55 12.84 -2.02
C SER A 373 -39.36 11.79 -2.78
N GLN A 374 -39.92 10.83 -2.04
CA GLN A 374 -40.96 9.96 -2.58
C GLN A 374 -42.17 10.83 -2.89
N SER A 375 -42.40 11.09 -4.16
CA SER A 375 -43.72 11.54 -4.62
C SER A 375 -44.64 10.32 -4.63
N SER A 376 -45.57 10.28 -3.68
CA SER A 376 -46.73 9.40 -3.72
C SER A 376 -47.59 9.75 -4.91
N PHE A 377 -47.73 8.87 -5.88
CA PHE A 377 -48.87 8.86 -6.78
C PHE A 377 -49.86 7.79 -6.30
N ARG A 378 -51.06 8.27 -6.08
CA ARG A 378 -52.31 7.46 -5.97
C ARG A 378 -52.68 6.88 -7.33
#